data_255412454c081b15a8558a908cdaa889
#
_entry.id   255412454c081b15a8558a908cdaa889
#
_cell.length_a   1.000
_cell.length_b   1.000
_cell.length_c   1.000
_cell.angle_alpha   90.00
_cell.angle_beta   90.00
_cell.angle_gamma   90.00
#
_symmetry.space_group_name_H-M   'P 1'
#
loop_
_entity.id
_entity.type
_entity.pdbx_description
1 polymer ?
#
loop_
_entity_poly.entity_id
_entity_poly.type
_entity_poly.pdbx_seq_one_letter_code
_entity_poly.pdbx_strand_id
1 'polypeptide(L)'
;MRFLVIVKSQSSGVSYHRLVKPFEKLKERGHSVDMINTYHESNIDSSKYDYLVFNRGLGYNYHDLEIIDKFKDKGIKIIMDIDDYWVLPDYHPIVWRDDVDYDTWKGSIVANLAMADYIWTSTEYLKSKIESLVPNTPTVIARNAIDYDDELQWSEVKGKSRNKDKVVIGYAGSTTHYKDLDPLQTPIRRINTNSFLRKNVVFNLFGVDSVTDVGKKVWKHQIKVMTVQGRFNNLHLDGGKHVSEYASFYDEMDVSIASVVDNDFNRCKSELKIIEAGAKYTPFIGTDIITYNRTEANIDLCSNSDEWVNSMKELILDKHLRAELGKELGEYVRDTYIIDKENESRLNIL
;
A
#
# COMPACT_ATOMS: atom_id res chain seq x y z
N MET A 1 25.23 11.94 -5.39
CA MET A 1 24.53 11.38 -6.56
C MET A 1 23.49 12.37 -7.02
N ARG A 2 23.17 12.38 -8.32
CA ARG A 2 22.23 13.30 -8.96
C ARG A 2 21.10 12.49 -9.60
N PHE A 3 19.89 12.64 -9.08
CA PHE A 3 18.72 11.87 -9.49
C PHE A 3 17.71 12.73 -10.23
N LEU A 4 17.21 12.21 -11.35
CA LEU A 4 15.96 12.64 -11.97
C LEU A 4 14.88 11.61 -11.64
N VAL A 5 13.85 12.03 -10.92
CA VAL A 5 12.78 11.14 -10.47
C VAL A 5 11.48 11.48 -11.18
N ILE A 6 10.92 10.52 -11.90
CA ILE A 6 9.63 10.70 -12.58
C ILE A 6 8.50 10.21 -11.68
N VAL A 7 7.71 11.16 -11.17
CA VAL A 7 6.59 10.94 -10.28
C VAL A 7 5.29 11.22 -11.02
N LYS A 8 4.68 10.20 -11.62
CA LYS A 8 3.45 10.36 -12.45
C LYS A 8 2.28 10.99 -11.72
N SER A 9 2.10 10.68 -10.45
CA SER A 9 1.04 11.22 -9.61
C SER A 9 1.55 11.42 -8.18
N GLN A 10 1.75 12.66 -7.81
CA GLN A 10 2.14 13.03 -6.45
C GLN A 10 1.06 12.69 -5.40
N SER A 11 -0.18 12.52 -5.84
CA SER A 11 -1.32 12.19 -4.97
C SER A 11 -1.55 10.69 -4.79
N SER A 12 -0.76 9.81 -5.43
CA SER A 12 -0.90 8.37 -5.25
C SER A 12 -0.10 7.88 -4.04
N GLY A 13 -0.67 6.94 -3.28
CA GLY A 13 0.03 6.31 -2.16
C GLY A 13 1.33 5.61 -2.58
N VAL A 14 1.35 5.00 -3.76
CA VAL A 14 2.55 4.37 -4.33
C VAL A 14 3.65 5.41 -4.53
N SER A 15 3.37 6.50 -5.23
CA SER A 15 4.36 7.55 -5.44
C SER A 15 4.85 8.15 -4.13
N TYR A 16 3.94 8.36 -3.18
CA TYR A 16 4.27 8.90 -1.85
C TYR A 16 5.29 8.03 -1.12
N HIS A 17 5.00 6.73 -0.95
CA HIS A 17 5.86 5.83 -0.18
C HIS A 17 7.11 5.37 -0.92
N ARG A 18 7.04 5.27 -2.27
CA ARG A 18 8.13 4.70 -3.07
C ARG A 18 9.09 5.75 -3.63
N LEU A 19 8.61 6.93 -3.99
CA LEU A 19 9.41 7.96 -4.66
C LEU A 19 9.47 9.27 -3.85
N VAL A 20 8.33 9.88 -3.52
CA VAL A 20 8.33 11.25 -2.97
C VAL A 20 9.08 11.29 -1.64
N LYS A 21 8.61 10.58 -0.63
CA LYS A 21 9.22 10.62 0.70
C LYS A 21 10.65 10.09 0.75
N PRO A 22 11.00 8.96 0.12
CA PRO A 22 12.39 8.52 0.04
C PRO A 22 13.33 9.57 -0.57
N PHE A 23 12.93 10.22 -1.66
CA PHE A 23 13.79 11.18 -2.33
C PHE A 23 13.83 12.56 -1.67
N GLU A 24 12.77 12.98 -0.96
CA GLU A 24 12.82 14.14 -0.06
C GLU A 24 13.90 13.93 1.02
N LYS A 25 13.93 12.76 1.67
CA LYS A 25 14.97 12.41 2.65
C LYS A 25 16.37 12.31 2.05
N LEU A 26 16.52 11.79 0.83
CA LEU A 26 17.81 11.79 0.14
C LEU A 26 18.29 13.21 -0.18
N LYS A 27 17.38 14.12 -0.53
CA LYS A 27 17.71 15.54 -0.75
C LYS A 27 18.16 16.22 0.54
N GLU A 28 17.51 15.96 1.66
CA GLU A 28 17.92 16.42 2.99
C GLU A 28 19.33 15.92 3.37
N ARG A 29 19.70 14.72 2.91
CA ARG A 29 21.04 14.14 3.10
C ARG A 29 22.10 14.63 2.09
N GLY A 30 21.79 15.64 1.27
CA GLY A 30 22.72 16.30 0.37
C GLY A 30 22.86 15.68 -1.02
N HIS A 31 21.95 14.78 -1.42
CA HIS A 31 21.85 14.33 -2.81
C HIS A 31 21.13 15.40 -3.66
N SER A 32 21.50 15.50 -4.94
CA SER A 32 20.76 16.34 -5.90
C SER A 32 19.55 15.56 -6.42
N VAL A 33 18.36 16.07 -6.19
CA VAL A 33 17.09 15.39 -6.56
C VAL A 33 16.16 16.38 -7.25
N ASP A 34 15.82 16.10 -8.49
CA ASP A 34 14.76 16.76 -9.22
C ASP A 34 13.60 15.80 -9.46
N MET A 35 12.39 16.19 -9.03
CA MET A 35 11.18 15.40 -9.23
C MET A 35 10.29 16.09 -10.27
N ILE A 36 9.88 15.34 -11.29
CA ILE A 36 8.99 15.82 -12.36
C ILE A 36 7.81 14.88 -12.57
N ASN A 37 6.67 15.43 -12.99
CA ASN A 37 5.44 14.65 -13.18
C ASN A 37 5.37 13.99 -14.55
N THR A 38 5.94 14.62 -15.55
CA THR A 38 5.92 14.17 -16.95
C THR A 38 7.26 14.40 -17.59
N TYR A 39 7.63 13.49 -18.48
CA TYR A 39 8.81 13.64 -19.30
C TYR A 39 8.46 14.45 -20.56
N HIS A 40 9.13 15.59 -20.73
CA HIS A 40 9.19 16.36 -21.98
C HIS A 40 10.65 16.51 -22.37
N GLU A 41 11.07 15.80 -23.41
CA GLU A 41 12.47 15.69 -23.85
C GLU A 41 13.16 17.04 -24.05
N SER A 42 12.42 18.04 -24.52
CA SER A 42 12.96 19.38 -24.85
C SER A 42 13.40 20.21 -23.62
N ASN A 43 13.01 19.80 -22.40
CA ASN A 43 13.20 20.62 -21.20
C ASN A 43 14.18 20.00 -20.19
N ILE A 44 14.77 18.83 -20.49
CA ILE A 44 15.64 18.14 -19.55
C ILE A 44 17.08 18.15 -20.03
N ASP A 45 17.94 18.88 -19.33
CA ASP A 45 19.37 18.77 -19.46
C ASP A 45 19.87 17.50 -18.76
N SER A 46 19.94 16.42 -19.51
CA SER A 46 20.32 15.11 -19.01
C SER A 46 21.74 15.04 -18.45
N SER A 47 22.64 15.97 -18.80
CA SER A 47 24.02 16.01 -18.27
C SER A 47 24.08 16.31 -16.76
N LYS A 48 22.97 16.76 -16.18
CA LYS A 48 22.86 17.07 -14.76
C LYS A 48 22.63 15.84 -13.87
N TYR A 49 22.33 14.67 -14.44
CA TYR A 49 21.88 13.51 -13.69
C TYR A 49 22.80 12.31 -13.90
N ASP A 50 22.95 11.51 -12.85
CA ASP A 50 23.61 10.21 -12.87
C ASP A 50 22.59 9.07 -13.07
N TYR A 51 21.37 9.28 -12.54
CA TYR A 51 20.31 8.28 -12.49
C TYR A 51 18.96 8.85 -12.93
N LEU A 52 18.22 8.05 -13.70
CA LEU A 52 16.79 8.21 -13.95
C LEU A 52 16.03 7.19 -13.11
N VAL A 53 15.07 7.64 -12.32
CA VAL A 53 14.26 6.79 -11.42
C VAL A 53 12.78 6.93 -11.73
N PHE A 54 12.07 5.81 -11.81
CA PHE A 54 10.62 5.78 -11.98
C PHE A 54 10.02 4.51 -11.37
N ASN A 55 8.71 4.54 -11.07
CA ASN A 55 7.99 3.36 -10.58
C ASN A 55 7.20 2.70 -11.70
N ARG A 56 7.42 1.41 -11.92
CA ARG A 56 6.77 0.50 -12.89
C ARG A 56 6.95 0.87 -14.37
N GLY A 57 6.87 2.12 -14.74
CA GLY A 57 6.99 2.60 -16.13
C GLY A 57 6.75 4.09 -16.25
N LEU A 58 7.15 4.67 -17.38
CA LEU A 58 7.01 6.10 -17.66
C LEU A 58 5.62 6.44 -18.22
N GLY A 59 5.09 5.64 -19.16
CA GLY A 59 3.80 5.83 -19.80
C GLY A 59 2.90 4.60 -19.81
N TYR A 60 3.42 3.44 -19.36
CA TYR A 60 2.79 2.14 -19.48
C TYR A 60 2.50 1.71 -20.93
N ASN A 61 3.41 2.07 -21.83
CA ASN A 61 3.42 1.65 -23.22
C ASN A 61 4.87 1.48 -23.70
N TYR A 62 5.07 0.92 -24.88
CA TYR A 62 6.40 0.65 -25.39
C TYR A 62 7.21 1.89 -25.79
N HIS A 63 6.61 3.07 -25.83
CA HIS A 63 7.34 4.34 -26.03
C HIS A 63 8.28 4.66 -24.84
N ASP A 64 8.01 4.08 -23.66
CA ASP A 64 8.90 4.16 -22.51
C ASP A 64 10.32 3.70 -22.86
N LEU A 65 10.46 2.68 -23.71
CA LEU A 65 11.76 2.10 -24.10
C LEU A 65 12.61 3.08 -24.89
N GLU A 66 12.01 3.84 -25.80
CA GLU A 66 12.72 4.87 -26.57
C GLU A 66 13.25 5.99 -25.67
N ILE A 67 12.50 6.34 -24.64
CA ILE A 67 12.90 7.33 -23.64
C ILE A 67 14.08 6.79 -22.83
N ILE A 68 13.98 5.56 -22.37
CA ILE A 68 15.03 4.89 -21.58
C ILE A 68 16.34 4.81 -22.40
N ASP A 69 16.27 4.38 -23.67
CA ASP A 69 17.44 4.29 -24.55
C ASP A 69 18.14 5.65 -24.70
N LYS A 70 17.38 6.73 -24.90
CA LYS A 70 17.95 8.08 -24.99
C LYS A 70 18.69 8.52 -23.72
N PHE A 71 18.25 8.09 -22.55
CA PHE A 71 18.99 8.35 -21.30
C PHE A 71 20.23 7.48 -21.20
N LYS A 72 20.15 6.21 -21.57
CA LYS A 72 21.29 5.28 -21.58
C LYS A 72 22.38 5.72 -22.56
N ASP A 73 22.01 6.20 -23.73
CA ASP A 73 22.95 6.75 -24.73
C ASP A 73 23.76 7.95 -24.20
N LYS A 74 23.21 8.66 -23.22
CA LYS A 74 23.88 9.76 -22.50
C LYS A 74 24.63 9.30 -21.25
N GLY A 75 24.71 7.99 -21.00
CA GLY A 75 25.44 7.41 -19.87
C GLY A 75 24.67 7.44 -18.54
N ILE A 76 23.38 7.79 -18.56
CA ILE A 76 22.54 7.83 -17.36
C ILE A 76 22.07 6.43 -17.02
N LYS A 77 22.21 6.03 -15.78
CA LYS A 77 21.76 4.74 -15.27
C LYS A 77 20.28 4.74 -14.95
N ILE A 78 19.61 3.64 -15.28
CA ILE A 78 18.18 3.48 -15.12
C ILE A 78 17.87 2.68 -13.85
N ILE A 79 17.09 3.27 -12.95
CA ILE A 79 16.59 2.63 -11.75
C ILE A 79 15.07 2.47 -11.88
N MET A 80 14.59 1.22 -11.89
CA MET A 80 13.17 0.95 -11.84
C MET A 80 12.76 0.54 -10.43
N ASP A 81 11.88 1.29 -9.82
CA ASP A 81 11.21 0.88 -8.59
C ASP A 81 9.93 0.10 -8.93
N ILE A 82 9.68 -1.00 -8.23
CA ILE A 82 8.46 -1.80 -8.42
C ILE A 82 8.00 -2.42 -7.10
N ASP A 83 6.75 -2.17 -6.73
CA ASP A 83 6.15 -2.55 -5.45
C ASP A 83 4.97 -3.52 -5.58
N ASP A 84 4.40 -3.68 -6.78
CA ASP A 84 3.33 -4.64 -7.08
C ASP A 84 3.70 -5.57 -8.23
N TYR A 85 3.17 -6.79 -8.18
CA TYR A 85 3.32 -7.76 -9.24
C TYR A 85 2.52 -7.34 -10.50
N TRP A 86 3.13 -7.48 -11.67
CA TRP A 86 2.54 -7.06 -12.96
C TRP A 86 1.55 -8.08 -13.54
N VAL A 87 1.48 -9.29 -12.99
CA VAL A 87 0.44 -10.25 -13.35
C VAL A 87 -0.71 -10.08 -12.37
N LEU A 88 -1.77 -9.44 -12.86
CA LEU A 88 -2.94 -9.10 -12.06
C LEU A 88 -3.96 -10.24 -12.09
N PRO A 89 -4.68 -10.49 -10.99
CA PRO A 89 -5.78 -11.46 -10.98
C PRO A 89 -6.95 -10.97 -11.85
N ASP A 90 -7.73 -11.89 -12.41
CA ASP A 90 -8.83 -11.59 -13.34
C ASP A 90 -9.88 -10.62 -12.79
N TYR A 91 -10.04 -10.56 -11.47
CA TYR A 91 -10.96 -9.63 -10.83
C TYR A 91 -10.39 -8.19 -10.69
N HIS A 92 -9.12 -7.98 -10.97
CA HIS A 92 -8.50 -6.66 -10.80
C HIS A 92 -9.06 -5.65 -11.82
N PRO A 93 -9.46 -4.42 -11.40
CA PRO A 93 -10.11 -3.46 -12.30
C PRO A 93 -9.33 -3.13 -13.58
N ILE A 94 -8.02 -3.15 -13.58
CA ILE A 94 -7.18 -2.92 -14.77
C ILE A 94 -7.40 -4.01 -15.83
N VAL A 95 -7.69 -5.26 -15.43
CA VAL A 95 -7.82 -6.39 -16.37
C VAL A 95 -9.09 -6.31 -17.23
N TRP A 96 -10.15 -5.72 -16.68
CA TRP A 96 -11.48 -5.67 -17.33
C TRP A 96 -11.97 -4.25 -17.66
N ARG A 97 -11.12 -3.26 -17.57
CA ARG A 97 -11.42 -1.90 -18.05
C ARG A 97 -11.21 -1.82 -19.55
N ASP A 98 -12.20 -1.29 -20.25
CA ASP A 98 -12.18 -1.13 -21.72
C ASP A 98 -11.17 -0.06 -22.19
N ASP A 99 -10.77 0.87 -21.30
CA ASP A 99 -9.84 1.95 -21.59
C ASP A 99 -8.36 1.60 -21.30
N VAL A 100 -8.09 0.37 -20.88
CA VAL A 100 -6.73 -0.14 -20.61
C VAL A 100 -6.49 -1.42 -21.40
N ASP A 101 -5.51 -1.38 -22.30
CA ASP A 101 -4.95 -2.59 -22.88
C ASP A 101 -4.01 -3.25 -21.85
N TYR A 102 -4.54 -4.25 -21.14
CA TYR A 102 -3.83 -4.95 -20.07
C TYR A 102 -2.57 -5.66 -20.58
N ASP A 103 -2.60 -6.25 -21.76
CA ASP A 103 -1.43 -6.95 -22.30
C ASP A 103 -0.30 -5.98 -22.66
N THR A 104 -0.62 -4.85 -23.27
CA THR A 104 0.36 -3.77 -23.48
C THR A 104 0.87 -3.20 -22.16
N TRP A 105 -0.02 -2.95 -21.18
CA TRP A 105 0.36 -2.47 -19.86
C TRP A 105 1.34 -3.42 -19.17
N LYS A 106 1.02 -4.72 -19.10
CA LYS A 106 1.85 -5.75 -18.52
C LYS A 106 3.17 -5.92 -19.27
N GLY A 107 3.10 -5.99 -20.60
CA GLY A 107 4.27 -6.14 -21.48
C GLY A 107 5.25 -4.97 -21.34
N SER A 108 4.76 -3.73 -21.21
CA SER A 108 5.61 -2.57 -21.01
C SER A 108 6.36 -2.60 -19.66
N ILE A 109 5.73 -3.08 -18.59
CA ILE A 109 6.41 -3.25 -17.30
C ILE A 109 7.55 -4.27 -17.40
N VAL A 110 7.29 -5.41 -18.05
CA VAL A 110 8.30 -6.46 -18.28
C VAL A 110 9.46 -5.92 -19.12
N ALA A 111 9.17 -5.17 -20.17
CA ALA A 111 10.19 -4.54 -21.01
C ALA A 111 11.03 -3.51 -20.23
N ASN A 112 10.39 -2.69 -19.40
CA ASN A 112 11.08 -1.72 -18.54
C ASN A 112 12.00 -2.41 -17.51
N LEU A 113 11.59 -3.55 -16.93
CA LEU A 113 12.44 -4.37 -16.05
C LEU A 113 13.70 -4.84 -16.78
N ALA A 114 13.56 -5.29 -18.03
CA ALA A 114 14.68 -5.74 -18.85
C ALA A 114 15.65 -4.60 -19.24
N MET A 115 15.17 -3.35 -19.28
CA MET A 115 15.98 -2.19 -19.61
C MET A 115 16.65 -1.54 -18.39
N ALA A 116 16.22 -1.87 -17.17
CA ALA A 116 16.77 -1.30 -15.96
C ALA A 116 18.21 -1.72 -15.70
N ASP A 117 19.07 -0.79 -15.24
CA ASP A 117 20.41 -1.10 -14.73
C ASP A 117 20.33 -1.60 -13.28
N TYR A 118 19.35 -1.10 -12.51
CA TYR A 118 19.09 -1.48 -11.11
C TYR A 118 17.59 -1.55 -10.87
N ILE A 119 17.18 -2.46 -9.99
CA ILE A 119 15.77 -2.60 -9.59
C ILE A 119 15.64 -2.49 -8.08
N TRP A 120 14.71 -1.63 -7.64
CA TRP A 120 14.28 -1.56 -6.26
C TRP A 120 12.90 -2.19 -6.11
N THR A 121 12.74 -3.06 -5.13
CA THR A 121 11.46 -3.72 -4.87
C THR A 121 11.12 -3.71 -3.39
N SER A 122 9.93 -4.14 -3.03
CA SER A 122 9.43 -4.00 -1.65
C SER A 122 9.50 -5.28 -0.82
N THR A 123 9.57 -6.46 -1.45
CA THR A 123 9.48 -7.75 -0.75
C THR A 123 10.33 -8.84 -1.38
N GLU A 124 10.73 -9.85 -0.57
CA GLU A 124 11.47 -11.02 -1.07
C GLU A 124 10.66 -11.81 -2.10
N TYR A 125 9.34 -11.95 -1.89
CA TYR A 125 8.51 -12.69 -2.83
C TYR A 125 8.44 -12.01 -4.20
N LEU A 126 8.29 -10.68 -4.23
CA LEU A 126 8.30 -9.92 -5.48
C LEU A 126 9.69 -9.93 -6.13
N LYS A 127 10.76 -9.83 -5.32
CA LYS A 127 12.14 -9.96 -5.79
C LYS A 127 12.36 -11.30 -6.52
N SER A 128 11.89 -12.41 -5.97
CA SER A 128 12.00 -13.72 -6.61
C SER A 128 11.30 -13.78 -7.98
N LYS A 129 10.16 -13.09 -8.15
CA LYS A 129 9.48 -12.97 -9.45
C LYS A 129 10.27 -12.11 -10.44
N ILE A 130 10.92 -11.05 -9.98
CA ILE A 130 11.77 -10.18 -10.79
C ILE A 130 13.03 -10.95 -11.24
N GLU A 131 13.74 -11.60 -10.33
CA GLU A 131 14.97 -12.35 -10.62
C GLU A 131 14.72 -13.54 -11.55
N SER A 132 13.54 -14.16 -11.51
CA SER A 132 13.18 -15.18 -12.49
C SER A 132 13.00 -14.64 -13.91
N LEU A 133 12.72 -13.35 -14.07
CA LEU A 133 12.54 -12.68 -15.34
C LEU A 133 13.84 -12.03 -15.85
N VAL A 134 14.54 -11.32 -14.97
CA VAL A 134 15.76 -10.56 -15.26
C VAL A 134 16.91 -10.94 -14.29
N PRO A 135 17.45 -12.17 -14.37
CA PRO A 135 18.34 -12.73 -13.34
C PRO A 135 19.68 -11.99 -13.21
N ASN A 136 20.07 -11.23 -14.22
CA ASN A 136 21.34 -10.52 -14.23
C ASN A 136 21.22 -9.05 -13.80
N THR A 137 20.02 -8.54 -13.59
CA THR A 137 19.81 -7.14 -13.14
C THR A 137 19.89 -7.06 -11.62
N PRO A 138 20.85 -6.30 -11.07
CA PRO A 138 20.95 -6.12 -9.63
C PRO A 138 19.64 -5.65 -9.03
N THR A 139 19.07 -6.44 -8.10
CA THR A 139 17.77 -6.17 -7.48
C THR A 139 17.91 -6.13 -5.96
N VAL A 140 17.50 -5.05 -5.34
CA VAL A 140 17.53 -4.89 -3.87
C VAL A 140 16.12 -4.69 -3.31
N ILE A 141 15.94 -5.16 -2.08
CA ILE A 141 14.74 -4.87 -1.32
C ILE A 141 14.95 -3.55 -0.58
N ALA A 142 14.08 -2.60 -0.88
CA ALA A 142 13.85 -1.39 -0.12
C ALA A 142 12.37 -1.39 0.28
N ARG A 143 12.09 -1.75 1.52
CA ARG A 143 10.73 -1.90 2.03
C ARG A 143 9.97 -0.57 2.02
N ASN A 144 8.66 -0.64 2.11
CA ASN A 144 7.88 0.54 2.45
C ASN A 144 8.24 0.98 3.88
N ALA A 145 8.33 2.27 4.09
CA ALA A 145 8.64 2.87 5.38
C ALA A 145 7.86 4.18 5.54
N ILE A 146 7.80 4.67 6.77
CA ILE A 146 7.11 5.90 7.12
C ILE A 146 8.15 6.99 7.42
N ASP A 147 7.87 8.19 6.96
CA ASP A 147 8.53 9.40 7.42
C ASP A 147 7.79 9.90 8.68
N TYR A 148 8.34 9.57 9.84
CA TYR A 148 7.73 9.97 11.13
C TYR A 148 7.93 11.44 11.45
N ASP A 149 8.79 12.15 10.71
CA ASP A 149 8.97 13.60 10.80
C ASP A 149 7.93 14.35 9.94
N ASP A 150 7.12 13.64 9.16
CA ASP A 150 6.00 14.22 8.43
C ASP A 150 4.89 14.62 9.42
N GLU A 151 4.99 15.86 9.92
CA GLU A 151 4.07 16.42 10.91
C GLU A 151 2.61 16.44 10.45
N LEU A 152 2.36 16.42 9.15
CA LEU A 152 1.01 16.45 8.60
C LEU A 152 0.28 15.13 8.74
N GLN A 153 1.01 14.00 8.80
CA GLN A 153 0.40 12.69 8.72
C GLN A 153 0.77 11.74 9.86
N TRP A 154 2.07 11.49 10.07
CA TRP A 154 2.52 10.32 10.84
C TRP A 154 3.16 10.67 12.19
N SER A 155 3.53 11.93 12.41
CA SER A 155 4.18 12.39 13.65
C SER A 155 3.26 12.38 14.87
N GLU A 156 1.97 12.70 14.68
CA GLU A 156 1.01 12.80 15.77
C GLU A 156 0.08 11.59 15.86
N VAL A 157 -0.12 11.10 17.07
CA VAL A 157 -1.22 10.21 17.42
C VAL A 157 -2.39 11.08 17.93
N LYS A 158 -3.31 11.44 17.04
CA LYS A 158 -4.51 12.16 17.44
C LYS A 158 -5.46 11.24 18.21
N GLY A 159 -6.20 11.80 19.14
CA GLY A 159 -7.11 11.05 20.01
C GLY A 159 -8.09 10.17 19.21
N LYS A 160 -8.12 8.89 19.56
CA LYS A 160 -8.79 7.84 18.80
C LYS A 160 -10.30 7.91 18.94
N SER A 161 -10.95 7.60 17.80
CA SER A 161 -12.37 7.35 17.60
C SER A 161 -13.34 8.53 17.85
N ARG A 162 -14.06 8.89 16.78
CA ARG A 162 -15.21 9.80 16.84
C ARG A 162 -16.36 9.23 17.67
N ASN A 163 -16.41 7.92 17.83
CA ASN A 163 -17.49 7.24 18.54
C ASN A 163 -17.00 6.76 19.91
N LYS A 164 -17.19 7.60 20.94
CA LYS A 164 -16.75 7.31 22.31
C LYS A 164 -17.40 6.09 22.94
N ASP A 165 -18.55 5.65 22.39
CA ASP A 165 -19.37 4.58 22.95
C ASP A 165 -19.19 3.23 22.26
N LYS A 166 -18.52 3.20 21.09
CA LYS A 166 -18.35 1.99 20.30
C LYS A 166 -16.92 1.87 19.76
N VAL A 167 -16.47 0.65 19.61
CA VAL A 167 -15.20 0.34 18.97
C VAL A 167 -15.34 0.48 17.46
N VAL A 168 -14.46 1.23 16.83
CA VAL A 168 -14.40 1.37 15.38
C VAL A 168 -13.37 0.38 14.83
N ILE A 169 -13.85 -0.64 14.12
CA ILE A 169 -13.01 -1.56 13.35
C ILE A 169 -12.97 -1.04 11.92
N GLY A 170 -11.78 -0.61 11.47
CA GLY A 170 -11.61 0.07 10.19
C GLY A 170 -10.78 -0.73 9.20
N TYR A 171 -11.18 -0.65 7.92
CA TYR A 171 -10.40 -1.09 6.77
C TYR A 171 -10.12 0.12 5.88
N ALA A 172 -8.86 0.38 5.54
CA ALA A 172 -8.47 1.41 4.59
C ALA A 172 -7.96 0.78 3.28
N GLY A 173 -8.61 1.07 2.15
CA GLY A 173 -8.20 0.51 0.86
C GLY A 173 -8.99 1.07 -0.31
N SER A 174 -8.40 1.01 -1.51
CA SER A 174 -9.03 1.46 -2.73
C SER A 174 -9.93 0.38 -3.37
N THR A 175 -10.63 0.75 -4.44
CA THR A 175 -11.48 -0.16 -5.23
C THR A 175 -10.73 -1.38 -5.77
N THR A 176 -9.41 -1.31 -5.98
CA THR A 176 -8.61 -2.45 -6.43
C THR A 176 -8.60 -3.62 -5.44
N HIS A 177 -8.90 -3.35 -4.17
CA HIS A 177 -8.93 -4.33 -3.08
C HIS A 177 -10.32 -4.89 -2.76
N TYR A 178 -11.33 -4.63 -3.57
CA TYR A 178 -12.70 -5.01 -3.22
C TYR A 178 -12.89 -6.51 -2.98
N LYS A 179 -12.14 -7.35 -3.70
CA LYS A 179 -12.16 -8.81 -3.51
C LYS A 179 -11.43 -9.26 -2.25
N ASP A 180 -10.47 -8.48 -1.81
CA ASP A 180 -9.74 -8.73 -0.57
C ASP A 180 -10.65 -8.61 0.67
N LEU A 181 -11.85 -8.04 0.54
CA LEU A 181 -12.86 -8.00 1.59
C LEU A 181 -13.74 -9.26 1.67
N ASP A 182 -13.69 -10.16 0.69
CA ASP A 182 -14.52 -11.36 0.69
C ASP A 182 -14.30 -12.25 1.93
N PRO A 183 -13.06 -12.46 2.46
CA PRO A 183 -12.84 -13.19 3.70
C PRO A 183 -13.52 -12.58 4.92
N LEU A 184 -13.75 -11.25 4.94
CA LEU A 184 -14.38 -10.55 6.05
C LEU A 184 -15.91 -10.62 6.07
N GLN A 185 -16.55 -11.02 4.97
CA GLN A 185 -18.00 -11.03 4.86
C GLN A 185 -18.68 -11.89 5.94
N THR A 186 -18.19 -13.11 6.13
CA THR A 186 -18.76 -14.04 7.13
C THR A 186 -18.44 -13.60 8.57
N PRO A 187 -17.19 -13.25 8.94
CA PRO A 187 -16.89 -12.70 10.26
C PRO A 187 -17.74 -11.49 10.63
N ILE A 188 -17.82 -10.49 9.77
CA ILE A 188 -18.61 -9.27 10.04
C ILE A 188 -20.11 -9.60 10.20
N ARG A 189 -20.66 -10.51 9.39
CA ARG A 189 -22.06 -10.95 9.57
C ARG A 189 -22.26 -11.65 10.91
N ARG A 190 -21.33 -12.50 11.35
CA ARG A 190 -21.42 -13.21 12.63
C ARG A 190 -21.36 -12.25 13.82
N ILE A 191 -20.47 -11.25 13.79
CA ILE A 191 -20.45 -10.16 14.77
C ILE A 191 -21.79 -9.41 14.78
N ASN A 192 -22.33 -9.09 13.62
CA ASN A 192 -23.58 -8.35 13.47
C ASN A 192 -24.83 -9.13 13.92
N THR A 193 -24.82 -10.45 13.83
CA THR A 193 -25.92 -11.29 14.35
C THR A 193 -25.89 -11.43 15.88
N ASN A 194 -24.75 -11.23 16.53
CA ASN A 194 -24.64 -11.16 17.97
C ASN A 194 -25.09 -9.78 18.48
N SER A 195 -26.21 -9.72 19.20
CA SER A 195 -26.82 -8.45 19.62
C SER A 195 -25.92 -7.61 20.55
N PHE A 196 -25.12 -8.28 21.40
CA PHE A 196 -24.20 -7.61 22.32
C PHE A 196 -23.00 -7.02 21.55
N LEU A 197 -22.33 -7.80 20.72
CA LEU A 197 -21.18 -7.31 19.94
C LEU A 197 -21.60 -6.19 18.99
N ARG A 198 -22.71 -6.34 18.28
CA ARG A 198 -23.23 -5.32 17.36
C ARG A 198 -23.49 -3.97 18.02
N LYS A 199 -23.93 -3.96 19.27
CA LYS A 199 -24.17 -2.69 20.00
C LYS A 199 -22.87 -1.94 20.32
N ASN A 200 -21.76 -2.67 20.43
CA ASN A 200 -20.47 -2.14 20.86
C ASN A 200 -19.47 -1.90 19.72
N VAL A 201 -19.84 -2.16 18.46
CA VAL A 201 -18.94 -2.03 17.31
C VAL A 201 -19.55 -1.24 16.17
N VAL A 202 -18.68 -0.52 15.46
CA VAL A 202 -18.92 0.06 14.14
C VAL A 202 -17.84 -0.46 13.22
N PHE A 203 -18.22 -0.93 12.04
CA PHE A 203 -17.29 -1.21 10.95
C PHE A 203 -17.20 0.02 10.04
N ASN A 204 -15.99 0.42 9.69
CA ASN A 204 -15.79 1.55 8.78
C ASN A 204 -14.88 1.15 7.61
N LEU A 205 -15.35 1.34 6.39
CA LEU A 205 -14.59 1.13 5.16
C LEU A 205 -14.15 2.50 4.63
N PHE A 206 -12.86 2.77 4.67
CA PHE A 206 -12.25 4.00 4.19
C PHE A 206 -11.67 3.82 2.79
N GLY A 207 -11.71 4.86 1.97
CA GLY A 207 -11.23 4.86 0.60
C GLY A 207 -12.26 4.35 -0.41
N VAL A 208 -13.53 4.38 -0.06
CA VAL A 208 -14.64 3.96 -0.93
C VAL A 208 -14.78 4.92 -2.10
N ASP A 209 -14.71 4.40 -3.32
CA ASP A 209 -15.03 5.14 -4.53
C ASP A 209 -16.54 5.11 -4.77
N SER A 210 -17.19 6.21 -4.44
CA SER A 210 -18.63 6.43 -4.69
C SER A 210 -18.89 7.24 -5.97
N VAL A 211 -17.86 7.61 -6.72
CA VAL A 211 -17.96 8.50 -7.89
C VAL A 211 -17.97 7.69 -9.18
N THR A 212 -17.03 6.79 -9.38
CA THR A 212 -16.97 5.99 -10.60
C THR A 212 -18.03 4.89 -10.61
N ASP A 213 -18.48 4.49 -11.80
CA ASP A 213 -19.48 3.40 -11.92
C ASP A 213 -18.90 2.05 -11.47
N VAL A 214 -17.61 1.86 -11.66
CA VAL A 214 -16.87 0.68 -11.17
C VAL A 214 -16.87 0.67 -9.64
N GLY A 215 -16.48 1.76 -9.01
CA GLY A 215 -16.48 1.90 -7.57
C GLY A 215 -17.87 1.66 -6.98
N LYS A 216 -18.89 2.33 -7.49
CA LYS A 216 -20.29 2.13 -7.07
C LYS A 216 -20.73 0.67 -7.13
N LYS A 217 -20.40 -0.03 -8.22
CA LYS A 217 -20.80 -1.43 -8.43
C LYS A 217 -20.16 -2.36 -7.40
N VAL A 218 -18.84 -2.26 -7.22
CA VAL A 218 -18.12 -3.19 -6.33
C VAL A 218 -18.46 -2.94 -4.87
N TRP A 219 -18.50 -1.68 -4.43
CA TRP A 219 -18.82 -1.33 -3.05
C TRP A 219 -20.26 -1.66 -2.67
N LYS A 220 -21.22 -1.44 -3.57
CA LYS A 220 -22.62 -1.84 -3.35
C LYS A 220 -22.75 -3.33 -3.06
N HIS A 221 -21.98 -4.18 -3.73
CA HIS A 221 -21.98 -5.62 -3.47
C HIS A 221 -21.45 -5.90 -2.04
N GLN A 222 -20.29 -5.36 -1.68
CA GLN A 222 -19.67 -5.58 -0.37
C GLN A 222 -20.57 -5.12 0.78
N ILE A 223 -21.17 -3.92 0.66
CA ILE A 223 -22.14 -3.41 1.64
C ILE A 223 -23.29 -4.40 1.83
N LYS A 224 -23.90 -4.82 0.71
CA LYS A 224 -25.07 -5.71 0.75
C LYS A 224 -24.77 -7.01 1.49
N VAL A 225 -23.59 -7.58 1.28
CA VAL A 225 -23.20 -8.85 1.90
C VAL A 225 -22.88 -8.65 3.39
N MET A 226 -22.09 -7.65 3.75
CA MET A 226 -21.64 -7.41 5.12
C MET A 226 -22.78 -6.94 6.05
N THR A 227 -23.73 -6.17 5.53
CA THR A 227 -24.88 -5.67 6.31
C THR A 227 -26.05 -6.64 6.35
N VAL A 228 -25.90 -7.88 5.82
CA VAL A 228 -27.01 -8.84 5.69
C VAL A 228 -28.19 -8.22 4.96
N GLN A 229 -27.94 -7.76 3.73
CA GLN A 229 -28.91 -7.11 2.82
C GLN A 229 -29.50 -5.79 3.40
N GLY A 230 -28.71 -5.03 4.15
CA GLY A 230 -29.13 -3.77 4.75
C GLY A 230 -29.88 -3.90 6.09
N ARG A 231 -29.94 -5.11 6.67
CA ARG A 231 -30.58 -5.34 7.97
C ARG A 231 -29.84 -4.63 9.12
N PHE A 232 -28.52 -4.43 9.00
CA PHE A 232 -27.69 -3.83 10.02
C PHE A 232 -27.08 -2.51 9.50
N ASN A 233 -27.02 -1.50 10.35
CA ASN A 233 -26.61 -0.15 10.02
C ASN A 233 -25.34 0.31 10.76
N ASN A 234 -24.52 -0.64 11.24
CA ASN A 234 -23.25 -0.34 11.89
C ASN A 234 -22.04 -0.51 10.94
N LEU A 235 -22.26 -0.48 9.65
CA LEU A 235 -21.24 -0.36 8.61
C LEU A 235 -21.30 1.02 8.00
N HIS A 236 -20.20 1.75 8.11
CA HIS A 236 -20.05 3.09 7.54
C HIS A 236 -19.06 3.05 6.37
N LEU A 237 -19.19 4.00 5.47
CA LEU A 237 -18.38 4.15 4.28
C LEU A 237 -17.85 5.57 4.24
N ASP A 238 -16.55 5.71 4.18
CA ASP A 238 -15.89 7.01 4.00
C ASP A 238 -15.15 7.02 2.65
N GLY A 239 -15.27 8.15 1.95
CA GLY A 239 -14.64 8.36 0.66
C GLY A 239 -13.11 8.37 0.73
N GLY A 240 -12.47 8.34 -0.45
CA GLY A 240 -11.02 8.52 -0.55
C GLY A 240 -10.61 9.90 -0.04
N LYS A 241 -9.42 9.97 0.57
CA LYS A 241 -8.75 11.21 0.96
C LYS A 241 -7.53 11.44 0.07
N HIS A 242 -7.10 12.68 -0.03
CA HIS A 242 -5.80 12.98 -0.62
C HIS A 242 -4.68 12.29 0.18
N VAL A 243 -3.57 11.96 -0.48
CA VAL A 243 -2.47 11.24 0.18
C VAL A 243 -1.91 11.97 1.40
N SER A 244 -1.95 13.30 1.41
CA SER A 244 -1.54 14.13 2.56
C SER A 244 -2.48 14.08 3.77
N GLU A 245 -3.65 13.48 3.63
CA GLU A 245 -4.65 13.32 4.69
C GLU A 245 -4.94 11.85 5.00
N TYR A 246 -4.30 10.94 4.25
CA TYR A 246 -4.61 9.51 4.29
C TYR A 246 -4.42 8.90 5.68
N ALA A 247 -3.37 9.30 6.39
CA ALA A 247 -3.08 8.79 7.73
C ALA A 247 -4.21 9.06 8.75
N SER A 248 -5.04 10.10 8.50
CA SER A 248 -6.18 10.41 9.37
C SER A 248 -7.26 9.33 9.38
N PHE A 249 -7.28 8.39 8.43
CA PHE A 249 -8.14 7.23 8.51
C PHE A 249 -7.85 6.37 9.74
N TYR A 250 -6.56 6.21 10.05
CA TYR A 250 -6.13 5.44 11.23
C TYR A 250 -6.38 6.17 12.56
N ASP A 251 -6.49 7.51 12.54
CA ASP A 251 -6.91 8.27 13.72
C ASP A 251 -8.39 8.02 14.09
N GLU A 252 -9.19 7.52 13.16
CA GLU A 252 -10.59 7.18 13.34
C GLU A 252 -10.83 5.70 13.70
N MET A 253 -9.79 4.86 13.68
CA MET A 253 -9.88 3.44 13.97
C MET A 253 -9.42 3.12 15.40
N ASP A 254 -10.15 2.25 16.09
CA ASP A 254 -9.70 1.61 17.33
C ASP A 254 -8.98 0.29 17.03
N VAL A 255 -9.32 -0.36 15.92
CA VAL A 255 -8.70 -1.57 15.39
C VAL A 255 -8.61 -1.46 13.88
N SER A 256 -7.45 -1.70 13.30
CA SER A 256 -7.26 -1.83 11.86
C SER A 256 -7.40 -3.28 11.43
N ILE A 257 -8.14 -3.52 10.37
CA ILE A 257 -8.23 -4.85 9.76
C ILE A 257 -7.78 -4.80 8.31
N ALA A 258 -7.07 -5.83 7.84
CA ALA A 258 -6.78 -6.00 6.43
C ALA A 258 -6.81 -7.47 6.04
N SER A 259 -7.78 -7.83 5.24
CA SER A 259 -7.80 -9.14 4.58
C SER A 259 -7.25 -9.02 3.17
N VAL A 260 -6.72 -10.12 2.69
CA VAL A 260 -6.33 -10.32 1.30
C VAL A 260 -6.67 -11.73 0.85
N VAL A 261 -7.03 -11.87 -0.42
CA VAL A 261 -7.20 -13.19 -1.04
C VAL A 261 -5.81 -13.79 -1.33
N ASP A 262 -5.63 -15.06 -1.01
CA ASP A 262 -4.35 -15.73 -1.24
C ASP A 262 -4.15 -16.04 -2.73
N ASN A 263 -3.26 -15.27 -3.35
CA ASN A 263 -2.79 -15.44 -4.73
C ASN A 263 -1.41 -14.79 -4.90
N ASP A 264 -0.73 -15.07 -6.00
CA ASP A 264 0.61 -14.54 -6.27
C ASP A 264 0.69 -13.01 -6.25
N PHE A 265 -0.34 -12.31 -6.75
CA PHE A 265 -0.39 -10.86 -6.73
C PHE A 265 -0.35 -10.31 -5.29
N ASN A 266 -1.18 -10.85 -4.41
CA ASN A 266 -1.23 -10.42 -3.01
C ASN A 266 -0.02 -10.91 -2.21
N ARG A 267 0.56 -12.08 -2.53
CA ARG A 267 1.81 -12.55 -1.90
C ARG A 267 3.01 -11.65 -2.21
N CYS A 268 2.99 -10.95 -3.36
CA CYS A 268 4.02 -9.98 -3.73
C CYS A 268 3.91 -8.66 -2.97
N LYS A 269 2.75 -8.31 -2.40
CA LYS A 269 2.52 -7.04 -1.70
C LYS A 269 3.34 -6.94 -0.42
N SER A 270 3.65 -5.68 -0.06
CA SER A 270 4.26 -5.37 1.23
C SER A 270 3.24 -5.36 2.37
N GLU A 271 3.75 -5.39 3.58
CA GLU A 271 3.02 -5.24 4.83
C GLU A 271 2.62 -3.78 5.16
N LEU A 272 2.48 -2.91 4.15
CA LEU A 272 2.22 -1.47 4.35
C LEU A 272 1.03 -1.19 5.27
N LYS A 273 -0.02 -2.01 5.24
CA LYS A 273 -1.18 -1.86 6.14
C LYS A 273 -0.83 -2.03 7.62
N ILE A 274 0.13 -2.92 7.92
CA ILE A 274 0.66 -3.09 9.28
C ILE A 274 1.48 -1.86 9.67
N ILE A 275 2.33 -1.38 8.75
CA ILE A 275 3.18 -0.20 8.97
C ILE A 275 2.33 1.04 9.24
N GLU A 276 1.29 1.28 8.44
CA GLU A 276 0.37 2.40 8.58
C GLU A 276 -0.42 2.33 9.90
N ALA A 277 -0.95 1.15 10.26
CA ALA A 277 -1.64 0.94 11.52
C ALA A 277 -0.73 1.18 12.73
N GLY A 278 0.49 0.61 12.70
CA GLY A 278 1.49 0.77 13.75
C GLY A 278 1.97 2.22 13.89
N ALA A 279 2.18 2.94 12.79
CA ALA A 279 2.55 4.36 12.82
C ALA A 279 1.54 5.21 13.62
N LYS A 280 0.29 4.76 13.70
CA LYS A 280 -0.79 5.40 14.47
C LYS A 280 -1.18 4.63 15.75
N TYR A 281 -0.32 3.70 16.21
CA TYR A 281 -0.58 2.92 17.43
C TYR A 281 -1.94 2.21 17.43
N THR A 282 -2.38 1.74 16.26
CA THR A 282 -3.64 1.03 16.07
C THR A 282 -3.37 -0.46 15.97
N PRO A 283 -3.94 -1.31 16.84
CA PRO A 283 -3.77 -2.77 16.76
C PRO A 283 -4.31 -3.29 15.43
N PHE A 284 -3.71 -4.38 14.93
CA PHE A 284 -3.97 -4.88 13.58
C PHE A 284 -4.42 -6.34 13.61
N ILE A 285 -5.43 -6.66 12.80
CA ILE A 285 -5.85 -8.03 12.49
C ILE A 285 -5.71 -8.24 11.00
N GLY A 286 -5.01 -9.29 10.56
CA GLY A 286 -4.77 -9.58 9.14
C GLY A 286 -5.06 -11.02 8.75
N THR A 287 -5.12 -11.28 7.43
CA THR A 287 -5.12 -12.66 6.93
C THR A 287 -3.76 -13.31 7.17
N ASP A 288 -3.74 -14.56 7.61
CA ASP A 288 -2.51 -15.34 7.71
C ASP A 288 -2.00 -15.73 6.32
N ILE A 289 -1.19 -14.87 5.76
CA ILE A 289 -0.56 -14.99 4.44
C ILE A 289 0.82 -14.36 4.48
N ILE A 290 1.73 -14.77 3.59
CA ILE A 290 3.09 -14.27 3.53
C ILE A 290 3.20 -12.74 3.50
N THR A 291 2.19 -12.04 3.00
CA THR A 291 2.13 -10.56 2.99
C THR A 291 2.20 -9.98 4.41
N TYR A 292 1.57 -10.63 5.38
CA TYR A 292 1.48 -10.15 6.76
C TYR A 292 2.27 -10.99 7.77
N ASN A 293 2.49 -12.28 7.52
CA ASN A 293 3.21 -13.13 8.47
C ASN A 293 4.75 -13.08 8.35
N ARG A 294 5.28 -12.21 7.47
CA ARG A 294 6.73 -11.94 7.38
C ARG A 294 7.24 -10.97 8.45
N THR A 295 6.36 -10.33 9.19
CA THR A 295 6.71 -9.41 10.27
C THR A 295 6.83 -10.16 11.61
N GLU A 296 7.70 -9.67 12.50
CA GLU A 296 7.82 -10.14 13.89
C GLU A 296 6.92 -9.35 14.85
N ALA A 297 6.08 -8.44 14.30
CA ALA A 297 5.14 -7.68 15.10
C ALA A 297 4.11 -8.59 15.79
N ASN A 298 3.75 -8.26 17.02
CA ASN A 298 2.65 -8.90 17.73
C ASN A 298 1.31 -8.42 17.16
N ILE A 299 0.76 -9.19 16.23
CA ILE A 299 -0.50 -8.92 15.52
C ILE A 299 -1.32 -10.19 15.41
N ASP A 300 -2.63 -10.03 15.29
CA ASP A 300 -3.53 -11.17 15.07
C ASP A 300 -3.54 -11.56 13.58
N LEU A 301 -3.21 -12.83 13.29
CA LEU A 301 -3.30 -13.41 11.95
C LEU A 301 -4.37 -14.46 11.91
N CYS A 302 -5.26 -14.39 10.92
CA CYS A 302 -6.46 -15.21 10.82
C CYS A 302 -6.49 -15.98 9.49
N SER A 303 -6.55 -17.31 9.59
CA SER A 303 -6.66 -18.24 8.46
C SER A 303 -8.11 -18.61 8.11
N ASN A 304 -9.05 -18.39 9.05
CA ASN A 304 -10.46 -18.75 8.89
C ASN A 304 -11.41 -17.81 9.61
N SER A 305 -12.71 -17.95 9.32
CA SER A 305 -13.75 -17.08 9.87
C SER A 305 -13.90 -17.15 11.41
N ASP A 306 -13.54 -18.27 12.04
CA ASP A 306 -13.63 -18.39 13.50
C ASP A 306 -12.54 -17.57 14.17
N GLU A 307 -11.33 -17.61 13.66
CA GLU A 307 -10.20 -16.81 14.13
C GLU A 307 -10.52 -15.31 13.98
N TRP A 308 -10.98 -14.88 12.81
CA TRP A 308 -11.41 -13.49 12.58
C TRP A 308 -12.47 -13.02 13.59
N VAL A 309 -13.49 -13.88 13.87
CA VAL A 309 -14.53 -13.53 14.84
C VAL A 309 -13.96 -13.44 16.25
N ASN A 310 -13.07 -14.35 16.64
CA ASN A 310 -12.47 -14.37 17.97
C ASN A 310 -11.59 -13.14 18.19
N SER A 311 -10.66 -12.84 17.29
CA SER A 311 -9.79 -11.65 17.37
C SER A 311 -10.61 -10.35 17.40
N MET A 312 -11.59 -10.20 16.49
CA MET A 312 -12.48 -9.04 16.54
C MET A 312 -13.25 -8.94 17.87
N LYS A 313 -13.78 -10.07 18.38
CA LYS A 313 -14.53 -10.11 19.64
C LYS A 313 -13.65 -9.70 20.83
N GLU A 314 -12.44 -10.21 20.92
CA GLU A 314 -11.49 -9.85 21.98
C GLU A 314 -11.19 -8.35 21.95
N LEU A 315 -10.86 -7.82 20.77
CA LEU A 315 -10.56 -6.39 20.63
C LEU A 315 -11.81 -5.49 20.75
N ILE A 316 -13.03 -5.97 20.53
CA ILE A 316 -14.25 -5.22 20.85
C ILE A 316 -14.43 -5.12 22.37
N LEU A 317 -14.14 -6.18 23.11
CA LEU A 317 -14.47 -6.29 24.54
C LEU A 317 -13.37 -5.76 25.45
N ASP A 318 -12.12 -5.91 25.07
CA ASP A 318 -10.98 -5.55 25.91
C ASP A 318 -10.26 -4.27 25.42
N LYS A 319 -10.53 -3.16 26.12
CA LYS A 319 -9.90 -1.87 25.86
C LYS A 319 -8.40 -1.86 26.21
N HIS A 320 -8.01 -2.61 27.24
CA HIS A 320 -6.63 -2.65 27.70
C HIS A 320 -5.78 -3.41 26.70
N LEU A 321 -6.26 -4.56 26.23
CA LEU A 321 -5.60 -5.35 25.18
C LEU A 321 -5.43 -4.51 23.88
N ARG A 322 -6.47 -3.77 23.45
CA ARG A 322 -6.32 -2.87 22.28
C ARG A 322 -5.21 -1.84 22.47
N ALA A 323 -5.12 -1.24 23.65
CA ALA A 323 -4.09 -0.23 23.94
C ALA A 323 -2.69 -0.84 23.98
N GLU A 324 -2.56 -2.01 24.56
CA GLU A 324 -1.30 -2.77 24.66
C GLU A 324 -0.79 -3.17 23.27
N LEU A 325 -1.60 -3.90 22.50
CA LEU A 325 -1.23 -4.33 21.15
C LEU A 325 -0.96 -3.15 20.20
N GLY A 326 -1.74 -2.09 20.32
CA GLY A 326 -1.51 -0.87 19.52
C GLY A 326 -0.18 -0.20 19.89
N LYS A 327 0.20 -0.18 21.17
CA LYS A 327 1.48 0.36 21.63
C LYS A 327 2.63 -0.49 21.14
N GLU A 328 2.58 -1.80 21.34
CA GLU A 328 3.62 -2.74 20.90
C GLU A 328 3.85 -2.65 19.39
N LEU A 329 2.77 -2.64 18.61
CA LEU A 329 2.86 -2.48 17.17
C LEU A 329 3.48 -1.14 16.77
N GLY A 330 3.11 -0.07 17.45
CA GLY A 330 3.65 1.28 17.20
C GLY A 330 5.14 1.37 17.46
N GLU A 331 5.61 0.81 18.58
CA GLU A 331 7.03 0.74 18.94
C GLU A 331 7.79 -0.10 17.91
N TYR A 332 7.32 -1.29 17.58
CA TYR A 332 7.93 -2.17 16.59
C TYR A 332 8.08 -1.50 15.21
N VAL A 333 7.02 -0.87 14.72
CA VAL A 333 7.01 -0.25 13.39
C VAL A 333 7.99 0.92 13.32
N ARG A 334 8.05 1.75 14.38
CA ARG A 334 8.97 2.90 14.46
C ARG A 334 10.43 2.49 14.52
N ASP A 335 10.74 1.35 15.10
CA ASP A 335 12.11 0.82 15.20
C ASP A 335 12.53 0.07 13.93
N THR A 336 11.57 -0.50 13.18
CA THR A 336 11.84 -1.41 12.06
C THR A 336 11.76 -0.73 10.70
N TYR A 337 10.72 0.09 10.47
CA TYR A 337 10.41 0.65 9.14
C TYR A 337 10.77 2.14 9.06
N ILE A 338 12.07 2.40 9.08
CA ILE A 338 12.65 3.74 9.05
C ILE A 338 13.06 4.08 7.62
N ILE A 339 12.57 5.20 7.09
CA ILE A 339 12.79 5.60 5.70
C ILE A 339 14.28 5.76 5.36
N ASP A 340 15.06 6.26 6.30
CA ASP A 340 16.50 6.44 6.11
C ASP A 340 17.25 5.12 5.96
N LYS A 341 16.88 4.10 6.73
CA LYS A 341 17.43 2.74 6.65
C LYS A 341 17.09 2.09 5.30
N GLU A 342 15.88 2.28 4.83
CA GLU A 342 15.48 1.77 3.52
C GLU A 342 16.15 2.53 2.37
N ASN A 343 16.47 3.82 2.56
CA ASN A 343 17.29 4.59 1.61
C ASN A 343 18.74 4.10 1.56
N GLU A 344 19.33 3.70 2.68
CA GLU A 344 20.64 3.04 2.67
C GLU A 344 20.63 1.76 1.83
N SER A 345 19.58 0.95 1.96
CA SER A 345 19.41 -0.24 1.12
C SER A 345 19.33 0.10 -0.38
N ARG A 346 18.63 1.20 -0.73
CA ARG A 346 18.55 1.69 -2.12
C ARG A 346 19.91 2.12 -2.66
N LEU A 347 20.70 2.84 -1.86
CA LEU A 347 21.98 3.39 -2.29
C LEU A 347 23.10 2.36 -2.36
N ASN A 348 23.05 1.34 -1.52
CA ASN A 348 24.13 0.33 -1.43
C ASN A 348 24.31 -0.50 -2.71
N ILE A 349 23.32 -0.52 -3.61
CA ILE A 349 23.40 -1.26 -4.89
C ILE A 349 23.95 -0.39 -6.02
N LEU A 350 24.01 0.95 -5.85
CA LEU A 350 24.46 1.92 -6.86
C LEU A 350 25.96 2.15 -6.80
#